data_f1f4dfc1009d7fc926ca143147193225
#
_entry.id   f1f4dfc1009d7fc926ca143147193225
#
_cell.length_a   1.000
_cell.length_b   1.000
_cell.length_c   1.000
_cell.angle_alpha   90.00
_cell.angle_beta   90.00
_cell.angle_gamma   90.00
#
_symmetry.space_group_name_H-M   'P 1'
#
loop_
_entity.id
_entity.type
_entity.pdbx_description
1 polymer ?
#
loop_
_entity_poly.entity_id
_entity_poly.type
_entity_poly.pdbx_seq_one_letter_code
_entity_poly.pdbx_strand_id
1 'polypeptide(L)'
;MLLVSLLAMACTEKSDWGIDASYSRPFGTNEDGINVTKDEKVARVTVTWDAMPGVEYYILEISKNELTDEIPMGSEENGNLVYGNTVENRILKAPFLIDNLEAGAEYYLRIKSVANGKESYWAYLDEPFKTVTEEDVLNVPAEEDLPVASGKVRMSWEAGLTVTHFEIVGGAAPIERAITAEEAAAGEAWIEGLKIFTAYTISIYNNETLRGSQEVVVPGLEIESTVDEITANTARFSWDNTVDVDQYICQPSSAPTPDDATGAVSLSASEVNEHAVIIPNLEPSTEYTVYAFYNGAICARATFTTKKGKPVGYTEYNGVEALIADWDNLSGNILVTISADADLSNKSEIPAAVTNIVFWGEGATQPKLAVKNMQTLGAIDKIEFYNLNISALSNDCVIAPNTEGSSIANIEITSCTIENYRGIVRVRKVNGESSLKLNIDDCIIRNLGTKSTSNYYGIVQTDGAVKSVIILSLIHISEPTRLRRIS
;
A
#
# COMPACT_ATOMS: atom_id res chain seq x y z
N MET A 1 -43.46 64.03 29.08
CA MET A 1 -42.80 63.20 28.12
C MET A 1 -41.35 63.07 28.63
N LEU A 2 -41.10 62.03 29.46
CA LEU A 2 -39.82 61.84 30.15
C LEU A 2 -38.98 60.86 29.32
N LEU A 3 -37.82 61.33 28.89
CA LEU A 3 -36.83 60.52 28.15
C LEU A 3 -35.93 59.85 29.19
N VAL A 4 -36.04 58.53 29.33
CA VAL A 4 -35.15 57.74 30.14
C VAL A 4 -33.99 57.31 29.28
N SER A 5 -32.80 57.88 29.52
CA SER A 5 -31.53 57.43 28.92
C SER A 5 -30.98 56.23 29.72
N LEU A 6 -31.01 55.05 29.12
CA LEU A 6 -30.27 53.90 29.62
C LEU A 6 -28.77 54.10 29.35
N LEU A 7 -27.98 54.33 30.39
CA LEU A 7 -26.55 54.18 30.31
C LEU A 7 -26.23 52.69 30.38
N ALA A 8 -25.75 52.12 29.30
CA ALA A 8 -25.09 50.83 29.28
C ALA A 8 -23.70 51.04 29.86
N MET A 9 -23.50 50.59 31.11
CA MET A 9 -22.17 50.39 31.65
C MET A 9 -21.56 49.17 30.95
N ALA A 10 -20.69 49.41 29.96
CA ALA A 10 -19.78 48.41 29.48
C ALA A 10 -18.72 48.17 30.59
N CYS A 11 -18.79 47.04 31.28
CA CYS A 11 -17.65 46.53 32.03
C CYS A 11 -16.51 46.27 31.08
N THR A 12 -15.59 47.21 30.98
CA THR A 12 -14.25 46.93 30.49
C THR A 12 -13.46 46.34 31.66
N GLU A 13 -13.68 45.07 31.96
CA GLU A 13 -12.63 44.34 32.65
C GLU A 13 -11.47 44.26 31.65
N LYS A 14 -10.45 45.07 31.90
CA LYS A 14 -9.11 44.76 31.41
C LYS A 14 -8.75 43.46 32.09
N SER A 15 -8.94 42.37 31.36
CA SER A 15 -8.30 41.12 31.70
C SER A 15 -6.79 41.39 31.57
N ASP A 16 -6.19 41.72 32.68
CA ASP A 16 -4.74 41.77 32.86
C ASP A 16 -4.28 40.29 32.88
N TRP A 17 -4.25 39.72 31.71
CA TRP A 17 -3.54 38.46 31.51
C TRP A 17 -2.07 38.82 31.65
N GLY A 18 -1.61 38.86 32.90
CA GLY A 18 -0.19 38.95 33.23
C GLY A 18 0.49 37.76 32.58
N ILE A 19 0.98 37.95 31.40
CA ILE A 19 1.86 36.96 30.74
C ILE A 19 3.07 36.87 31.64
N ASP A 20 3.17 35.77 32.40
CA ASP A 20 4.38 35.47 33.16
C ASP A 20 5.56 35.43 32.18
N ALA A 21 6.35 36.49 32.14
CA ALA A 21 7.48 36.62 31.25
C ALA A 21 8.51 35.47 31.41
N SER A 22 8.42 34.70 32.52
CA SER A 22 9.27 33.54 32.74
C SER A 22 8.86 32.34 31.88
N TYR A 23 7.58 32.28 31.42
CA TYR A 23 7.06 31.20 30.58
C TYR A 23 6.79 31.60 29.13
N SER A 24 6.89 32.87 28.78
CA SER A 24 6.61 33.31 27.42
C SER A 24 7.72 32.89 26.45
N ARG A 25 7.48 31.87 25.67
CA ARG A 25 8.26 31.60 24.46
C ARG A 25 7.83 32.61 23.38
N PRO A 26 8.73 33.05 22.50
CA PRO A 26 8.31 33.80 21.32
C PRO A 26 7.39 32.93 20.46
N PHE A 27 6.50 33.57 19.74
CA PHE A 27 5.73 32.86 18.71
C PHE A 27 6.63 32.44 17.56
N GLY A 28 6.48 31.19 17.10
CA GLY A 28 7.09 30.72 15.86
C GLY A 28 6.47 31.40 14.64
N THR A 29 7.16 31.43 13.53
CA THR A 29 6.54 31.81 12.24
C THR A 29 5.46 30.82 11.85
N ASN A 30 4.50 31.23 11.02
CA ASN A 30 3.49 30.33 10.48
C ASN A 30 4.12 29.41 9.44
N GLU A 31 3.82 28.10 9.48
CA GLU A 31 4.31 27.12 8.53
C GLU A 31 3.87 27.46 7.10
N ASP A 32 2.60 27.80 6.90
CA ASP A 32 2.05 28.26 5.61
C ASP A 32 2.74 29.52 5.06
N GLY A 33 3.41 30.28 5.91
CA GLY A 33 4.17 31.49 5.54
C GLY A 33 5.61 31.22 5.12
N ILE A 34 6.10 29.98 5.27
CA ILE A 34 7.47 29.61 4.87
C ILE A 34 7.47 29.29 3.37
N ASN A 35 8.28 30.03 2.61
CA ASN A 35 8.41 29.82 1.18
C ASN A 35 9.88 29.73 0.79
N VAL A 36 10.18 28.86 -0.16
CA VAL A 36 11.51 28.67 -0.72
C VAL A 36 11.47 28.98 -2.20
N THR A 37 12.25 29.99 -2.61
CA THR A 37 12.48 30.32 -4.01
C THR A 37 13.85 29.80 -4.44
N LYS A 38 13.87 28.92 -5.43
CA LYS A 38 15.09 28.32 -6.00
C LYS A 38 15.74 29.29 -6.98
N ASP A 39 17.07 29.31 -7.02
CA ASP A 39 17.79 29.90 -8.14
C ASP A 39 17.66 28.99 -9.38
N GLU A 40 17.63 29.56 -10.57
CA GLU A 40 17.47 28.79 -11.81
C GLU A 40 18.78 28.19 -12.33
N LYS A 41 19.93 28.62 -11.82
CA LYS A 41 21.25 28.28 -12.37
C LYS A 41 22.25 27.77 -11.33
N VAL A 42 22.07 28.12 -10.08
CA VAL A 42 23.00 27.80 -8.99
C VAL A 42 22.26 27.10 -7.86
N ALA A 43 22.91 26.13 -7.23
CA ALA A 43 22.35 25.39 -6.11
C ALA A 43 22.28 26.25 -4.84
N ARG A 44 21.40 27.23 -4.85
CA ARG A 44 21.08 28.12 -3.74
C ARG A 44 19.59 28.41 -3.70
N VAL A 45 19.11 28.81 -2.55
CA VAL A 45 17.70 29.14 -2.36
C VAL A 45 17.53 30.40 -1.52
N THR A 46 16.47 31.13 -1.76
CA THR A 46 16.03 32.24 -0.92
C THR A 46 14.83 31.78 -0.10
N VAL A 47 14.98 31.79 1.22
CA VAL A 47 13.91 31.45 2.16
C VAL A 47 13.21 32.72 2.63
N THR A 48 11.90 32.75 2.56
CA THR A 48 11.05 33.82 3.10
C THR A 48 10.08 33.24 4.12
N TRP A 49 9.70 34.04 5.10
CA TRP A 49 8.71 33.69 6.11
C TRP A 49 8.06 34.94 6.68
N ASP A 50 6.95 34.75 7.38
CA ASP A 50 6.25 35.84 8.03
C ASP A 50 7.03 36.32 9.28
N ALA A 51 7.28 37.62 9.34
CA ALA A 51 7.96 38.22 10.49
C ALA A 51 7.06 38.22 11.71
N MET A 52 7.57 37.72 12.83
CA MET A 52 6.84 37.68 14.10
C MET A 52 7.18 38.89 14.97
N PRO A 53 6.19 39.57 15.57
CA PRO A 53 6.45 40.69 16.45
C PRO A 53 7.27 40.32 17.70
N GLY A 54 8.26 41.14 18.03
CA GLY A 54 9.10 40.99 19.22
C GLY A 54 10.19 39.92 19.09
N VAL A 55 10.40 39.34 17.93
CA VAL A 55 11.50 38.41 17.65
C VAL A 55 12.82 39.20 17.44
N GLU A 56 13.88 38.72 18.04
CA GLU A 56 15.25 39.33 17.91
C GLU A 56 15.97 38.74 16.70
N TYR A 57 15.87 37.43 16.48
CA TYR A 57 16.49 36.76 15.35
C TYR A 57 15.85 35.40 15.10
N TYR A 58 16.17 34.77 13.98
CA TYR A 58 15.70 33.45 13.58
C TYR A 58 16.87 32.49 13.45
N ILE A 59 16.58 31.21 13.65
CA ILE A 59 17.50 30.09 13.37
C ILE A 59 16.82 29.23 12.31
N LEU A 60 17.53 29.00 11.21
CA LEU A 60 17.13 28.07 10.16
C LEU A 60 17.99 26.82 10.22
N GLU A 61 17.40 25.69 9.97
CA GLU A 61 18.09 24.42 9.85
C GLU A 61 17.56 23.67 8.63
N ILE A 62 18.47 23.14 7.85
CA ILE A 62 18.16 22.30 6.68
C ILE A 62 18.91 20.97 6.78
N SER A 63 18.36 19.94 6.19
CA SER A 63 18.96 18.60 6.12
C SER A 63 18.47 17.86 4.88
N LYS A 64 19.29 16.94 4.37
CA LYS A 64 18.87 15.99 3.34
C LYS A 64 17.96 14.88 3.90
N ASN A 65 17.92 14.71 5.22
CA ASN A 65 17.06 13.77 5.91
C ASN A 65 15.89 14.51 6.57
N GLU A 66 14.79 13.84 6.75
CA GLU A 66 13.61 14.42 7.40
C GLU A 66 13.96 15.01 8.77
N LEU A 67 13.43 16.20 9.03
CA LEU A 67 13.63 16.94 10.28
C LEU A 67 12.37 16.78 11.16
N THR A 68 12.57 16.31 12.38
CA THR A 68 11.51 16.17 13.41
C THR A 68 11.92 16.82 14.71
N ASP A 69 10.99 17.03 15.64
CA ASP A 69 11.29 17.59 16.97
C ASP A 69 12.24 16.72 17.80
N GLU A 70 12.36 15.44 17.47
CA GLU A 70 13.23 14.48 18.15
C GLU A 70 14.70 14.62 17.70
N ILE A 71 14.95 15.21 16.53
CA ILE A 71 16.30 15.38 15.98
C ILE A 71 16.93 16.64 16.59
N PRO A 72 18.05 16.51 17.31
CA PRO A 72 18.75 17.66 17.88
C PRO A 72 19.19 18.64 16.79
N MET A 73 19.11 19.93 17.09
CA MET A 73 19.64 20.97 16.21
C MET A 73 21.14 20.77 15.97
N GLY A 74 21.57 20.84 14.71
CA GLY A 74 22.96 20.66 14.30
C GLY A 74 23.46 19.22 14.40
N SER A 75 22.57 18.23 14.29
CA SER A 75 22.94 16.80 14.29
C SER A 75 23.91 16.50 13.14
N GLU A 76 25.15 16.17 13.46
CA GLU A 76 26.17 15.75 12.46
C GLU A 76 25.79 14.42 11.82
N GLU A 77 25.19 13.50 12.61
CA GLU A 77 24.73 12.19 12.12
C GLU A 77 23.63 12.36 11.05
N ASN A 78 22.77 13.37 11.22
CA ASN A 78 21.71 13.69 10.26
C ASN A 78 22.18 14.64 9.13
N GLY A 79 23.42 15.13 9.18
CA GLY A 79 23.97 16.05 8.19
C GLY A 79 23.31 17.44 8.19
N ASN A 80 22.86 17.92 9.35
CA ASN A 80 22.12 19.16 9.48
C ASN A 80 23.03 20.37 9.30
N LEU A 81 22.58 21.33 8.48
CA LEU A 81 23.20 22.65 8.32
C LEU A 81 22.37 23.70 9.07
N VAL A 82 23.00 24.43 9.99
CA VAL A 82 22.33 25.40 10.85
C VAL A 82 22.81 26.81 10.55
N TYR A 83 21.88 27.73 10.40
CA TYR A 83 22.10 29.14 10.12
C TYR A 83 21.46 30.00 11.20
N GLY A 84 22.14 31.07 11.60
CA GLY A 84 21.61 32.05 12.55
C GLY A 84 21.77 31.69 14.04
N ASN A 85 22.45 30.58 14.35
CA ASN A 85 22.62 30.08 15.72
C ASN A 85 23.84 30.70 16.47
N THR A 86 24.68 31.49 15.80
CA THR A 86 25.81 32.20 16.44
C THR A 86 25.56 33.70 16.47
N VAL A 87 26.22 34.40 17.36
CA VAL A 87 26.04 35.85 17.52
C VAL A 87 26.41 36.62 16.22
N GLU A 88 27.44 36.15 15.53
CA GLU A 88 27.95 36.76 14.30
C GLU A 88 27.03 36.50 13.09
N ASN A 89 26.27 35.40 13.10
CA ASN A 89 25.49 34.94 11.96
C ASN A 89 23.96 35.00 12.20
N ARG A 90 23.50 35.82 13.16
CA ARG A 90 22.09 35.99 13.48
C ARG A 90 21.27 36.42 12.26
N ILE A 91 20.21 35.71 11.96
CA ILE A 91 19.28 36.07 10.90
C ILE A 91 18.21 36.98 11.47
N LEU A 92 18.28 38.27 11.13
CA LEU A 92 17.40 39.28 11.73
C LEU A 92 16.06 39.39 11.03
N LYS A 93 15.97 39.01 9.76
CA LYS A 93 14.77 39.13 8.93
C LYS A 93 14.82 38.26 7.67
N ALA A 94 13.67 37.98 7.10
CA ALA A 94 13.52 37.45 5.74
C ALA A 94 13.71 38.61 4.72
N PRO A 95 14.08 38.31 3.45
CA PRO A 95 14.51 37.02 2.96
C PRO A 95 15.89 36.62 3.42
N PHE A 96 16.19 35.31 3.46
CA PHE A 96 17.54 34.79 3.77
C PHE A 96 18.04 33.91 2.63
N LEU A 97 19.24 34.18 2.15
CA LEU A 97 19.87 33.39 1.09
C LEU A 97 20.69 32.26 1.71
N ILE A 98 20.42 31.03 1.29
CA ILE A 98 21.25 29.87 1.59
C ILE A 98 21.99 29.49 0.33
N ASP A 99 23.29 29.63 0.38
CA ASP A 99 24.22 29.41 -0.72
C ASP A 99 25.05 28.14 -0.52
N ASN A 100 25.77 27.71 -1.55
CA ASN A 100 26.66 26.53 -1.52
C ASN A 100 25.94 25.23 -1.11
N LEU A 101 24.71 25.05 -1.55
CA LEU A 101 24.01 23.80 -1.41
C LEU A 101 24.53 22.79 -2.44
N GLU A 102 24.30 21.51 -2.17
CA GLU A 102 24.57 20.46 -3.16
C GLU A 102 23.55 20.55 -4.30
N ALA A 103 24.05 20.56 -5.52
CA ALA A 103 23.23 20.64 -6.72
C ALA A 103 22.36 19.37 -6.89
N GLY A 104 21.07 19.55 -7.22
CA GLY A 104 20.14 18.45 -7.41
C GLY A 104 19.73 17.70 -6.13
N ALA A 105 20.14 18.17 -4.96
CA ALA A 105 19.81 17.56 -3.68
C ALA A 105 18.45 18.05 -3.14
N GLU A 106 17.77 17.18 -2.44
CA GLU A 106 16.53 17.49 -1.72
C GLU A 106 16.83 17.85 -0.28
N TYR A 107 16.16 18.89 0.23
CA TYR A 107 16.36 19.39 1.58
C TYR A 107 15.03 19.62 2.29
N TYR A 108 14.95 19.16 3.52
CA TYR A 108 13.96 19.55 4.52
C TYR A 108 14.40 20.85 5.20
N LEU A 109 13.46 21.67 5.63
CA LEU A 109 13.73 22.93 6.29
C LEU A 109 12.83 23.12 7.50
N ARG A 110 13.42 23.63 8.58
CA ARG A 110 12.68 24.13 9.74
C ARG A 110 13.26 25.45 10.22
N ILE A 111 12.40 26.28 10.80
CA ILE A 111 12.77 27.60 11.30
C ILE A 111 12.22 27.79 12.71
N LYS A 112 12.94 28.48 13.56
CA LYS A 112 12.45 28.97 14.85
C LYS A 112 12.85 30.41 15.08
N SER A 113 12.07 31.10 15.90
CA SER A 113 12.31 32.46 16.35
C SER A 113 12.94 32.50 17.73
N VAL A 114 13.77 33.50 18.00
CA VAL A 114 14.42 33.70 19.29
C VAL A 114 14.14 35.10 19.79
N ALA A 115 13.78 35.23 21.05
CA ALA A 115 13.60 36.49 21.75
C ALA A 115 13.89 36.33 23.24
N ASN A 116 14.58 37.31 23.87
CA ASN A 116 14.95 37.30 25.29
C ASN A 116 15.62 35.98 25.76
N GLY A 117 16.46 35.41 24.89
CA GLY A 117 17.14 34.15 25.16
C GLY A 117 16.28 32.91 25.18
N LYS A 118 15.02 33.00 24.72
CA LYS A 118 14.08 31.87 24.60
C LYS A 118 13.77 31.61 23.15
N GLU A 119 13.52 30.34 22.83
CA GLU A 119 13.24 29.86 21.47
C GLU A 119 11.76 29.47 21.32
N SER A 120 11.18 29.69 20.15
CA SER A 120 9.88 29.13 19.78
C SER A 120 9.97 27.61 19.56
N TYR A 121 8.83 26.99 19.28
CA TYR A 121 8.81 25.68 18.61
C TYR A 121 9.33 25.84 17.17
N TRP A 122 9.75 24.72 16.59
CA TRP A 122 10.07 24.68 15.16
C TRP A 122 8.79 24.84 14.34
N ALA A 123 8.89 25.58 13.26
CA ALA A 123 7.95 25.59 12.15
C ALA A 123 8.63 24.92 10.96
N TYR A 124 7.92 24.04 10.29
CA TYR A 124 8.47 23.20 9.24
C TYR A 124 7.97 23.69 7.88
N LEU A 125 8.80 23.54 6.86
CA LEU A 125 8.36 23.64 5.48
C LEU A 125 7.53 22.40 5.16
N ASP A 126 6.33 22.58 4.60
CA ASP A 126 5.37 21.51 4.34
C ASP A 126 5.93 20.39 3.47
N GLU A 127 6.66 20.76 2.42
CA GLU A 127 7.29 19.81 1.50
C GLU A 127 8.79 20.14 1.36
N PRO A 128 9.66 19.13 1.25
CA PRO A 128 11.06 19.36 0.99
C PRO A 128 11.26 20.08 -0.35
N PHE A 129 12.32 20.86 -0.46
CA PHE A 129 12.70 21.52 -1.72
C PHE A 129 13.91 20.85 -2.34
N LYS A 130 13.93 20.77 -3.68
CA LYS A 130 15.08 20.28 -4.43
C LYS A 130 15.82 21.45 -5.03
N THR A 131 17.16 21.53 -4.84
CA THR A 131 18.02 22.52 -5.50
C THR A 131 18.09 22.27 -7.00
N VAL A 132 18.45 23.29 -7.78
CA VAL A 132 18.75 23.13 -9.19
C VAL A 132 20.00 22.24 -9.35
N THR A 133 20.00 21.39 -10.35
CA THR A 133 21.23 20.77 -10.84
C THR A 133 21.98 21.85 -11.62
N GLU A 134 23.06 22.41 -11.06
CA GLU A 134 23.77 23.50 -11.72
C GLU A 134 24.03 23.20 -13.20
N GLU A 135 23.36 23.96 -14.10
CA GLU A 135 23.25 23.65 -15.51
C GLU A 135 22.76 22.20 -15.76
N ASP A 136 21.46 21.97 -15.59
CA ASP A 136 20.85 20.70 -16.02
C ASP A 136 21.04 20.55 -17.53
N VAL A 137 22.12 19.89 -17.87
CA VAL A 137 22.56 19.78 -19.26
C VAL A 137 21.97 18.56 -19.97
N LEU A 138 21.38 17.62 -19.19
CA LEU A 138 20.78 16.42 -19.79
C LEU A 138 19.43 16.73 -20.41
N ASN A 139 19.31 16.45 -21.68
CA ASN A 139 18.00 16.45 -22.34
C ASN A 139 17.15 15.25 -21.88
N VAL A 140 15.85 15.45 -21.84
CA VAL A 140 14.92 14.34 -21.68
C VAL A 140 15.00 13.43 -22.91
N PRO A 141 15.27 12.13 -22.77
CA PRO A 141 15.35 11.21 -23.88
C PRO A 141 14.02 11.18 -24.67
N ALA A 142 14.11 11.22 -25.99
CA ALA A 142 12.97 11.02 -26.89
C ALA A 142 12.67 9.51 -27.04
N GLU A 143 11.57 9.17 -27.68
CA GLU A 143 11.18 7.77 -27.87
C GLU A 143 12.24 6.97 -28.68
N GLU A 144 12.86 7.60 -29.67
CA GLU A 144 13.97 7.00 -30.44
C GLU A 144 15.25 6.77 -29.64
N ASP A 145 15.41 7.44 -28.51
CA ASP A 145 16.53 7.29 -27.60
C ASP A 145 16.37 6.10 -26.64
N LEU A 146 15.19 5.49 -26.67
CA LEU A 146 14.75 4.40 -25.82
C LEU A 146 14.32 3.18 -26.65
N PRO A 147 15.24 2.53 -27.41
CA PRO A 147 14.85 1.42 -28.27
C PRO A 147 14.28 0.26 -27.43
N VAL A 148 13.08 -0.18 -27.83
CA VAL A 148 12.32 -1.21 -27.13
C VAL A 148 13.13 -2.51 -27.01
N ALA A 149 13.09 -3.15 -25.85
CA ALA A 149 13.74 -4.41 -25.52
C ALA A 149 15.26 -4.46 -25.79
N SER A 150 15.91 -3.31 -25.87
CA SER A 150 17.36 -3.25 -26.17
C SER A 150 18.24 -3.21 -24.92
N GLY A 151 17.67 -2.84 -23.75
CA GLY A 151 18.47 -2.56 -22.56
C GLY A 151 19.42 -1.37 -22.74
N LYS A 152 19.08 -0.42 -23.61
CA LYS A 152 19.90 0.74 -23.96
C LYS A 152 19.11 2.03 -23.84
N VAL A 153 19.80 3.09 -23.49
CA VAL A 153 19.29 4.47 -23.46
C VAL A 153 20.32 5.38 -24.10
N ARG A 154 19.90 6.26 -25.01
CA ARG A 154 20.74 7.34 -25.49
C ARG A 154 20.49 8.58 -24.66
N MET A 155 21.51 9.08 -24.01
CA MET A 155 21.52 10.36 -23.31
C MET A 155 22.17 11.41 -24.18
N SER A 156 21.60 12.62 -24.20
CA SER A 156 22.14 13.73 -24.99
C SER A 156 22.24 15.02 -24.17
N TRP A 157 23.19 15.87 -24.55
CA TRP A 157 23.46 17.18 -23.95
C TRP A 157 24.02 18.14 -25.02
N GLU A 158 24.26 19.38 -24.68
CA GLU A 158 24.90 20.34 -25.61
C GLU A 158 26.34 19.92 -25.92
N ALA A 159 26.65 19.76 -27.20
CA ALA A 159 27.96 19.32 -27.66
C ALA A 159 29.07 20.28 -27.20
N GLY A 160 30.19 19.73 -26.77
CA GLY A 160 31.36 20.49 -26.33
C GLY A 160 31.33 20.94 -24.85
N LEU A 161 30.30 20.63 -24.11
CA LEU A 161 30.31 20.80 -22.67
C LEU A 161 31.34 19.88 -22.00
N THR A 162 31.96 20.35 -20.94
CA THR A 162 32.89 19.55 -20.13
C THR A 162 32.11 18.61 -19.24
N VAL A 163 32.10 17.33 -19.59
CA VAL A 163 31.48 16.23 -18.83
C VAL A 163 32.46 15.05 -18.78
N THR A 164 32.44 14.29 -17.69
CA THR A 164 33.44 13.23 -17.44
C THR A 164 32.84 11.83 -17.35
N HIS A 165 31.69 11.70 -16.71
CA HIS A 165 31.06 10.37 -16.51
C HIS A 165 29.55 10.46 -16.22
N PHE A 166 28.89 9.32 -16.32
CA PHE A 166 27.56 9.10 -15.81
C PHE A 166 27.63 8.30 -14.52
N GLU A 167 26.71 8.60 -13.58
CA GLU A 167 26.29 7.73 -12.50
C GLU A 167 24.85 7.25 -12.80
N ILE A 168 24.63 5.93 -12.78
CA ILE A 168 23.33 5.32 -13.10
C ILE A 168 22.86 4.55 -11.86
N VAL A 169 21.77 5.00 -11.27
CA VAL A 169 21.17 4.42 -10.06
C VAL A 169 19.77 3.89 -10.39
N GLY A 170 19.42 2.70 -9.90
CA GLY A 170 18.10 2.07 -10.14
C GLY A 170 18.17 0.56 -10.31
N GLY A 171 19.37 0.00 -10.57
CA GLY A 171 19.62 -1.43 -10.60
C GLY A 171 20.06 -2.01 -9.25
N ALA A 172 20.64 -3.21 -9.27
CA ALA A 172 21.14 -3.89 -8.07
C ALA A 172 22.31 -3.15 -7.38
N ALA A 173 23.06 -2.36 -8.15
CA ALA A 173 24.14 -1.48 -7.65
C ALA A 173 24.27 -0.27 -8.59
N PRO A 174 24.75 0.89 -8.09
CA PRO A 174 25.09 2.02 -8.93
C PRO A 174 26.17 1.63 -9.96
N ILE A 175 26.03 2.15 -11.18
CA ILE A 175 26.98 1.97 -12.27
C ILE A 175 27.60 3.31 -12.58
N GLU A 176 28.94 3.40 -12.57
CA GLU A 176 29.68 4.54 -13.06
C GLU A 176 30.20 4.23 -14.47
N ARG A 177 29.96 5.14 -15.43
CA ARG A 177 30.38 5.00 -16.82
C ARG A 177 31.08 6.26 -17.29
N ALA A 178 32.36 6.15 -17.61
CA ALA A 178 33.15 7.25 -18.19
C ALA A 178 32.59 7.68 -19.56
N ILE A 179 32.62 8.97 -19.84
CA ILE A 179 32.28 9.56 -21.14
C ILE A 179 33.58 9.71 -21.95
N THR A 180 33.56 9.20 -23.18
CA THR A 180 34.73 9.32 -24.07
C THR A 180 34.85 10.73 -24.65
N ALA A 181 36.00 11.07 -25.18
CA ALA A 181 36.23 12.38 -25.82
C ALA A 181 35.32 12.55 -27.08
N GLU A 182 35.08 11.47 -27.79
CA GLU A 182 34.19 11.45 -28.97
C GLU A 182 32.76 11.73 -28.56
N GLU A 183 32.26 11.07 -27.49
CA GLU A 183 30.92 11.27 -26.95
C GLU A 183 30.73 12.69 -26.42
N ALA A 184 31.72 13.22 -25.68
CA ALA A 184 31.67 14.58 -25.19
C ALA A 184 31.62 15.61 -26.32
N ALA A 185 32.39 15.38 -27.41
CA ALA A 185 32.36 16.22 -28.59
C ALA A 185 31.06 16.11 -29.39
N ALA A 186 30.44 14.90 -29.42
CA ALA A 186 29.16 14.67 -30.08
C ALA A 186 27.98 15.21 -29.25
N GLY A 187 28.12 15.29 -27.93
CA GLY A 187 27.03 15.66 -27.01
C GLY A 187 25.99 14.53 -26.84
N GLU A 188 26.39 13.29 -27.07
CA GLU A 188 25.50 12.12 -26.89
C GLU A 188 26.30 10.86 -26.53
N ALA A 189 25.65 9.94 -25.82
CA ALA A 189 26.22 8.64 -25.49
C ALA A 189 25.13 7.58 -25.30
N TRP A 190 25.44 6.36 -25.70
CA TRP A 190 24.62 5.20 -25.39
C TRP A 190 25.04 4.57 -24.07
N ILE A 191 24.07 4.38 -23.17
CA ILE A 191 24.22 3.59 -21.96
C ILE A 191 23.60 2.23 -22.23
N GLU A 192 24.37 1.16 -22.06
CA GLU A 192 23.98 -0.21 -22.40
C GLU A 192 24.00 -1.10 -21.16
N GLY A 193 23.37 -2.30 -21.28
CA GLY A 193 23.32 -3.29 -20.20
C GLY A 193 22.33 -2.96 -19.10
N LEU A 194 21.38 -2.07 -19.38
CA LEU A 194 20.31 -1.74 -18.46
C LEU A 194 19.21 -2.79 -18.51
N LYS A 195 18.56 -3.02 -17.36
CA LYS A 195 17.41 -3.91 -17.27
C LYS A 195 16.18 -3.24 -17.87
N ILE A 196 15.47 -3.97 -18.71
CA ILE A 196 14.16 -3.54 -19.21
C ILE A 196 13.14 -3.48 -18.05
N PHE A 197 12.09 -2.66 -18.21
CA PHE A 197 11.07 -2.36 -17.20
C PHE A 197 11.60 -1.82 -15.86
N THR A 198 12.83 -1.33 -15.87
CA THR A 198 13.48 -0.77 -14.68
C THR A 198 13.62 0.73 -14.81
N ALA A 199 13.27 1.46 -13.75
CA ALA A 199 13.51 2.89 -13.65
C ALA A 199 14.96 3.14 -13.21
N TYR A 200 15.62 4.06 -13.89
CA TYR A 200 16.96 4.52 -13.56
C TYR A 200 16.99 6.03 -13.41
N THR A 201 17.74 6.51 -12.45
CA THR A 201 18.19 7.90 -12.39
C THR A 201 19.59 7.95 -13.03
N ILE A 202 19.70 8.65 -14.14
CA ILE A 202 20.96 8.82 -14.89
C ILE A 202 21.43 10.24 -14.65
N SER A 203 22.56 10.38 -13.99
CA SER A 203 23.19 11.68 -13.65
C SER A 203 24.48 11.84 -14.41
N ILE A 204 24.73 13.05 -14.97
CA ILE A 204 25.95 13.38 -15.69
C ILE A 204 26.82 14.33 -14.83
N TYR A 205 28.11 14.08 -14.81
CA TYR A 205 29.05 14.82 -13.96
C TYR A 205 30.21 15.43 -14.76
N ASN A 206 30.73 16.56 -14.24
CA ASN A 206 32.04 17.03 -14.53
C ASN A 206 32.92 16.85 -13.28
N ASN A 207 33.75 15.83 -13.24
CA ASN A 207 34.42 15.33 -12.04
C ASN A 207 33.40 15.09 -10.90
N GLU A 208 33.48 15.79 -9.79
CA GLU A 208 32.54 15.65 -8.66
C GLU A 208 31.31 16.56 -8.77
N THR A 209 31.22 17.40 -9.79
CA THR A 209 30.14 18.38 -9.95
C THR A 209 29.01 17.75 -10.78
N LEU A 210 27.82 17.60 -10.19
CA LEU A 210 26.62 17.17 -10.89
C LEU A 210 26.19 18.23 -11.92
N ARG A 211 26.00 17.82 -13.19
CA ARG A 211 25.64 18.70 -14.30
C ARG A 211 24.20 18.46 -14.83
N GLY A 212 23.54 17.46 -14.35
CA GLY A 212 22.16 17.14 -14.71
C GLY A 212 21.75 15.72 -14.37
N SER A 213 20.45 15.49 -14.24
CA SER A 213 19.89 14.17 -13.95
C SER A 213 18.57 13.98 -14.69
N GLN A 214 18.35 12.76 -15.21
CA GLN A 214 17.08 12.36 -15.81
C GLN A 214 16.62 11.02 -15.26
N GLU A 215 15.32 10.92 -14.99
CA GLU A 215 14.69 9.63 -14.67
C GLU A 215 14.21 8.97 -15.97
N VAL A 216 14.63 7.73 -16.19
CA VAL A 216 14.34 6.98 -17.39
C VAL A 216 13.84 5.59 -17.02
N VAL A 217 12.73 5.18 -17.62
CA VAL A 217 12.28 3.78 -17.55
C VAL A 217 12.72 3.11 -18.85
N VAL A 218 13.57 2.07 -18.76
CA VAL A 218 14.03 1.33 -19.93
C VAL A 218 12.87 0.51 -20.50
N PRO A 219 12.41 0.78 -21.72
CA PRO A 219 11.26 0.09 -22.28
C PRO A 219 11.59 -1.35 -22.65
N GLY A 220 10.68 -2.27 -22.31
CA GLY A 220 10.65 -3.61 -22.86
C GLY A 220 9.68 -3.68 -24.04
N LEU A 221 9.78 -4.74 -24.83
CA LEU A 221 8.72 -5.07 -25.77
C LEU A 221 7.48 -5.46 -24.94
N GLU A 222 6.40 -4.72 -25.09
CA GLU A 222 5.14 -5.03 -24.40
C GLU A 222 4.12 -5.50 -25.42
N ILE A 223 3.67 -6.73 -25.28
CA ILE A 223 2.50 -7.27 -25.95
C ILE A 223 1.39 -7.50 -24.92
N GLU A 224 0.16 -7.40 -25.35
CA GLU A 224 -0.96 -7.65 -24.45
C GLU A 224 -0.93 -9.10 -23.97
N SER A 225 -1.13 -9.28 -22.67
CA SER A 225 -1.16 -10.59 -22.05
C SER A 225 -2.17 -10.63 -20.92
N THR A 226 -2.73 -11.79 -20.67
CA THR A 226 -3.71 -12.03 -19.62
C THR A 226 -3.41 -13.29 -18.84
N VAL A 227 -3.86 -13.34 -17.58
CA VAL A 227 -3.88 -14.57 -16.78
C VAL A 227 -5.31 -14.84 -16.37
N ASP A 228 -5.80 -15.99 -16.74
CA ASP A 228 -7.14 -16.47 -16.40
C ASP A 228 -7.09 -17.92 -15.88
N GLU A 229 -8.25 -18.54 -15.69
CA GLU A 229 -8.39 -19.91 -15.17
C GLU A 229 -7.52 -20.20 -13.94
N ILE A 230 -7.37 -19.17 -13.08
CA ILE A 230 -6.51 -19.25 -11.90
C ILE A 230 -7.11 -20.22 -10.88
N THR A 231 -6.32 -21.21 -10.50
CA THR A 231 -6.63 -22.16 -9.42
C THR A 231 -5.68 -21.95 -8.21
N ALA A 232 -5.65 -22.88 -7.28
CA ALA A 232 -4.69 -22.87 -6.19
C ALA A 232 -3.24 -23.19 -6.64
N ASN A 233 -3.09 -23.96 -7.73
CA ASN A 233 -1.80 -24.52 -8.13
C ASN A 233 -1.49 -24.31 -9.62
N THR A 234 -2.42 -23.72 -10.38
CA THR A 234 -2.25 -23.48 -11.81
C THR A 234 -2.84 -22.13 -12.20
N ALA A 235 -2.34 -21.57 -13.29
CA ALA A 235 -2.93 -20.42 -13.95
C ALA A 235 -2.73 -20.56 -15.46
N ARG A 236 -3.67 -20.09 -16.26
CA ARG A 236 -3.52 -20.00 -17.72
C ARG A 236 -3.01 -18.62 -18.07
N PHE A 237 -1.82 -18.55 -18.66
CA PHE A 237 -1.25 -17.33 -19.23
C PHE A 237 -1.42 -17.35 -20.74
N SER A 238 -1.92 -16.25 -21.31
CA SER A 238 -2.11 -16.07 -22.75
C SER A 238 -1.62 -14.70 -23.19
N TRP A 239 -1.21 -14.58 -24.45
CA TRP A 239 -0.63 -13.36 -25.02
C TRP A 239 -1.11 -13.09 -26.42
N ASP A 240 -0.94 -11.84 -26.88
CA ASP A 240 -1.23 -11.42 -28.24
C ASP A 240 -0.26 -12.11 -29.25
N ASN A 241 -0.74 -12.40 -30.43
CA ASN A 241 -0.02 -13.11 -31.48
C ASN A 241 0.91 -12.24 -32.34
N THR A 242 1.29 -11.06 -31.88
CA THR A 242 2.16 -10.16 -32.63
C THR A 242 3.62 -10.61 -32.66
N VAL A 243 4.05 -11.42 -31.69
CA VAL A 243 5.39 -12.02 -31.62
C VAL A 243 5.31 -13.47 -31.15
N ASP A 244 6.26 -14.28 -31.63
CA ASP A 244 6.39 -15.68 -31.23
C ASP A 244 7.10 -15.77 -29.87
N VAL A 245 6.34 -15.76 -28.79
CA VAL A 245 6.85 -16.06 -27.44
C VAL A 245 7.38 -17.50 -27.43
N ASP A 246 8.60 -17.70 -26.96
CA ASP A 246 9.27 -19.00 -26.96
C ASP A 246 9.53 -19.57 -25.56
N GLN A 247 9.55 -18.73 -24.56
CA GLN A 247 9.85 -19.10 -23.17
C GLN A 247 9.08 -18.24 -22.16
N TYR A 248 8.92 -18.73 -20.95
CA TYR A 248 8.40 -17.96 -19.83
C TYR A 248 9.10 -18.24 -18.51
N ILE A 249 9.08 -17.28 -17.61
CA ILE A 249 9.41 -17.43 -16.18
C ILE A 249 8.17 -17.03 -15.38
N CYS A 250 7.74 -17.88 -14.46
CA CYS A 250 6.73 -17.53 -13.47
C CYS A 250 7.35 -17.65 -12.08
N GLN A 251 7.34 -16.58 -11.34
CA GLN A 251 7.98 -16.51 -10.03
C GLN A 251 7.16 -15.68 -9.06
N PRO A 252 7.32 -15.83 -7.72
CA PRO A 252 6.68 -14.93 -6.76
C PRO A 252 7.00 -13.48 -7.06
N SER A 253 6.00 -12.59 -7.00
CA SER A 253 6.14 -11.15 -7.33
C SER A 253 7.18 -10.42 -6.44
N SER A 254 7.54 -11.01 -5.30
CA SER A 254 8.62 -10.51 -4.44
C SER A 254 10.03 -10.78 -4.98
N ALA A 255 10.18 -11.66 -5.98
CA ALA A 255 11.45 -11.93 -6.62
C ALA A 255 11.83 -10.79 -7.58
N PRO A 256 13.13 -10.53 -7.79
CA PRO A 256 13.56 -9.49 -8.73
C PRO A 256 13.16 -9.85 -10.16
N THR A 257 12.90 -8.83 -10.97
CA THR A 257 12.66 -9.01 -12.41
C THR A 257 13.84 -9.76 -13.03
N PRO A 258 13.58 -10.82 -13.85
CA PRO A 258 14.63 -11.52 -14.54
C PRO A 258 15.44 -10.59 -15.48
N ASP A 259 16.74 -10.79 -15.55
CA ASP A 259 17.61 -10.05 -16.48
C ASP A 259 17.49 -10.55 -17.91
N ASP A 260 17.34 -11.87 -18.05
CA ASP A 260 17.25 -12.60 -19.32
C ASP A 260 16.40 -13.87 -19.12
N ALA A 261 16.35 -14.72 -20.15
CA ALA A 261 15.63 -15.97 -20.13
C ALA A 261 16.37 -17.10 -19.39
N THR A 262 17.40 -16.83 -18.59
CA THR A 262 18.10 -17.88 -17.81
C THR A 262 17.14 -18.53 -16.82
N GLY A 263 16.99 -19.84 -16.93
CA GLY A 263 16.04 -20.61 -16.11
C GLY A 263 14.60 -20.59 -16.60
N ALA A 264 14.35 -19.98 -17.74
CA ALA A 264 13.02 -19.95 -18.35
C ALA A 264 12.57 -21.36 -18.81
N VAL A 265 11.27 -21.58 -18.76
CA VAL A 265 10.60 -22.77 -19.29
C VAL A 265 10.33 -22.55 -20.76
N SER A 266 10.81 -23.46 -21.61
CA SER A 266 10.53 -23.42 -23.05
C SER A 266 9.09 -23.87 -23.33
N LEU A 267 8.43 -23.14 -24.21
CA LEU A 267 7.09 -23.47 -24.68
C LEU A 267 7.15 -24.58 -25.75
N SER A 268 6.16 -25.45 -25.73
CA SER A 268 5.96 -26.44 -26.79
C SER A 268 5.39 -25.78 -28.06
N ALA A 269 5.53 -26.41 -29.19
CA ALA A 269 4.96 -25.90 -30.46
C ALA A 269 3.43 -25.73 -30.40
N SER A 270 2.72 -26.51 -29.58
CA SER A 270 1.27 -26.35 -29.38
C SER A 270 0.98 -25.07 -28.61
N GLU A 271 1.68 -24.84 -27.52
CA GLU A 271 1.50 -23.63 -26.66
C GLU A 271 1.83 -22.35 -27.42
N VAL A 272 2.90 -22.37 -28.22
CA VAL A 272 3.25 -21.23 -29.11
C VAL A 272 2.13 -20.96 -30.11
N ASN A 273 1.58 -22.00 -30.77
CA ASN A 273 0.48 -21.84 -31.74
C ASN A 273 -0.85 -21.42 -31.08
N GLU A 274 -1.10 -21.82 -29.83
CA GLU A 274 -2.29 -21.47 -29.06
C GLU A 274 -2.15 -20.10 -28.40
N HIS A 275 -0.95 -19.51 -28.41
CA HIS A 275 -0.60 -18.27 -27.68
C HIS A 275 -1.01 -18.34 -26.22
N ALA A 276 -0.89 -19.52 -25.61
CA ALA A 276 -1.26 -19.75 -24.21
C ALA A 276 -0.50 -20.94 -23.61
N VAL A 277 -0.27 -20.85 -22.31
CA VAL A 277 0.32 -21.93 -21.50
C VAL A 277 -0.39 -22.07 -20.18
N ILE A 278 -0.54 -23.30 -19.69
CA ILE A 278 -0.96 -23.56 -18.32
C ILE A 278 0.29 -23.68 -17.44
N ILE A 279 0.42 -22.75 -16.52
CA ILE A 279 1.54 -22.71 -15.54
C ILE A 279 1.16 -23.63 -14.36
N PRO A 280 1.89 -24.73 -14.14
CA PRO A 280 1.61 -25.67 -13.07
C PRO A 280 2.44 -25.38 -11.81
N ASN A 281 2.17 -26.16 -10.74
CA ASN A 281 2.97 -26.23 -9.52
C ASN A 281 3.12 -24.89 -8.78
N LEU A 282 2.11 -24.05 -8.84
CA LEU A 282 2.07 -22.80 -8.08
C LEU A 282 1.68 -23.07 -6.62
N GLU A 283 2.20 -22.26 -5.71
CA GLU A 283 1.79 -22.28 -4.31
C GLU A 283 0.44 -21.54 -4.14
N PRO A 284 -0.47 -22.04 -3.32
CA PRO A 284 -1.72 -21.38 -3.04
C PRO A 284 -1.57 -20.01 -2.37
N SER A 285 -2.53 -19.11 -2.59
CA SER A 285 -2.60 -17.77 -1.97
C SER A 285 -1.31 -16.95 -2.13
N THR A 286 -0.61 -17.15 -3.24
CA THR A 286 0.68 -16.52 -3.53
C THR A 286 0.55 -15.64 -4.75
N GLU A 287 1.11 -14.42 -4.65
CA GLU A 287 1.19 -13.51 -5.79
C GLU A 287 2.39 -13.86 -6.67
N TYR A 288 2.13 -14.03 -7.95
CA TYR A 288 3.12 -14.36 -8.98
C TYR A 288 3.15 -13.31 -10.06
N THR A 289 4.34 -13.12 -10.64
CA THR A 289 4.51 -12.44 -11.92
C THR A 289 5.04 -13.43 -12.94
N VAL A 290 4.35 -13.54 -14.07
CA VAL A 290 4.81 -14.29 -15.23
C VAL A 290 5.44 -13.32 -16.24
N TYR A 291 6.59 -13.69 -16.75
CA TYR A 291 7.33 -12.98 -17.78
C TYR A 291 7.45 -13.88 -19.02
N ALA A 292 7.02 -13.40 -20.17
CA ALA A 292 7.20 -14.05 -21.45
C ALA A 292 8.42 -13.48 -22.17
N PHE A 293 9.14 -14.34 -22.89
CA PHE A 293 10.36 -13.97 -23.60
C PHE A 293 10.21 -14.18 -25.11
N TYR A 294 10.81 -13.26 -25.85
CA TYR A 294 11.03 -13.33 -27.27
C TYR A 294 12.50 -13.01 -27.56
N ASN A 295 13.21 -13.95 -28.21
CA ASN A 295 14.66 -13.81 -28.45
C ASN A 295 15.47 -13.46 -27.16
N GLY A 296 15.10 -14.04 -26.03
CA GLY A 296 15.77 -13.84 -24.75
C GLY A 296 15.44 -12.53 -24.04
N ALA A 297 14.61 -11.66 -24.62
CA ALA A 297 14.14 -10.43 -24.00
C ALA A 297 12.69 -10.56 -23.50
N ILE A 298 12.35 -9.93 -22.37
CA ILE A 298 10.98 -9.89 -21.89
C ILE A 298 10.11 -9.11 -22.88
N CYS A 299 9.01 -9.72 -23.30
CA CYS A 299 8.05 -9.11 -24.22
C CYS A 299 6.63 -8.98 -23.64
N ALA A 300 6.32 -9.71 -22.57
CA ALA A 300 5.07 -9.57 -21.84
C ALA A 300 5.25 -9.87 -20.38
N ARG A 301 4.40 -9.30 -19.54
CA ARG A 301 4.32 -9.63 -18.12
C ARG A 301 2.89 -9.51 -17.63
N ALA A 302 2.51 -10.38 -16.69
CA ALA A 302 1.25 -10.28 -16.00
C ALA A 302 1.42 -10.73 -14.55
N THR A 303 0.73 -10.05 -13.64
CA THR A 303 0.72 -10.37 -12.21
C THR A 303 -0.63 -10.94 -11.83
N PHE A 304 -0.64 -11.99 -11.02
CA PHE A 304 -1.85 -12.64 -10.56
C PHE A 304 -1.63 -13.28 -9.18
N THR A 305 -2.72 -13.55 -8.48
CA THR A 305 -2.67 -14.25 -7.20
C THR A 305 -3.40 -15.59 -7.33
N THR A 306 -2.74 -16.68 -6.94
CA THR A 306 -3.35 -18.01 -6.91
C THR A 306 -4.47 -18.07 -5.89
N LYS A 307 -5.49 -18.90 -6.16
CA LYS A 307 -6.56 -19.12 -5.22
C LYS A 307 -6.08 -19.85 -3.97
N LYS A 308 -6.87 -19.76 -2.90
CA LYS A 308 -6.61 -20.50 -1.67
C LYS A 308 -6.63 -22.00 -1.96
N GLY A 309 -5.72 -22.74 -1.36
CA GLY A 309 -5.69 -24.22 -1.42
C GLY A 309 -6.49 -24.85 -0.31
N LYS A 310 -6.90 -26.10 -0.52
CA LYS A 310 -7.51 -26.92 0.55
C LYS A 310 -6.50 -27.11 1.70
N PRO A 311 -6.93 -27.02 2.95
CA PRO A 311 -6.05 -27.30 4.08
C PRO A 311 -5.58 -28.76 4.08
N VAL A 312 -4.34 -28.98 4.43
CA VAL A 312 -3.75 -30.32 4.58
C VAL A 312 -3.78 -30.77 6.04
N GLY A 313 -3.88 -32.10 6.25
CA GLY A 313 -3.89 -32.68 7.60
C GLY A 313 -5.24 -32.60 8.30
N TYR A 314 -6.32 -32.38 7.54
CA TYR A 314 -7.69 -32.40 8.02
C TYR A 314 -8.34 -33.75 7.72
N THR A 315 -9.28 -34.19 8.59
CA THR A 315 -10.18 -35.31 8.26
C THR A 315 -11.19 -34.82 7.23
N GLU A 316 -11.18 -35.40 6.03
CA GLU A 316 -12.03 -34.97 4.92
C GLU A 316 -13.33 -35.74 4.86
N TYR A 317 -14.44 -34.99 4.75
CA TYR A 317 -15.81 -35.50 4.49
C TYR A 317 -16.25 -35.03 3.11
N ASN A 318 -16.52 -35.99 2.23
CA ASN A 318 -17.03 -35.71 0.88
C ASN A 318 -18.53 -35.51 0.92
N GLY A 319 -18.98 -34.28 1.04
CA GLY A 319 -20.37 -33.87 1.16
C GLY A 319 -20.88 -33.77 2.60
N VAL A 320 -21.97 -33.03 2.73
CA VAL A 320 -22.62 -32.77 4.02
C VAL A 320 -23.27 -34.00 4.60
N GLU A 321 -23.76 -34.95 3.76
CA GLU A 321 -24.35 -36.21 4.22
C GLU A 321 -23.34 -37.06 4.97
N ALA A 322 -22.10 -37.16 4.46
CA ALA A 322 -21.04 -37.91 5.13
C ALA A 322 -20.70 -37.28 6.49
N LEU A 323 -20.64 -35.93 6.55
CA LEU A 323 -20.44 -35.21 7.79
C LEU A 323 -21.58 -35.49 8.80
N ILE A 324 -22.83 -35.41 8.37
CA ILE A 324 -23.98 -35.60 9.24
C ILE A 324 -24.04 -37.05 9.79
N ALA A 325 -23.67 -38.03 8.99
CA ALA A 325 -23.63 -39.43 9.43
C ALA A 325 -22.64 -39.67 10.58
N ASP A 326 -21.60 -38.87 10.67
CA ASP A 326 -20.55 -39.00 11.72
C ASP A 326 -20.58 -37.83 12.71
N TRP A 327 -21.62 -37.03 12.72
CA TRP A 327 -21.69 -35.75 13.42
C TRP A 327 -21.26 -35.81 14.90
N ASP A 328 -21.75 -36.80 15.60
CA ASP A 328 -21.53 -36.92 17.06
C ASP A 328 -20.11 -37.40 17.42
N ASN A 329 -19.36 -37.93 16.43
CA ASN A 329 -17.99 -38.39 16.57
C ASN A 329 -16.93 -37.41 16.04
N LEU A 330 -17.35 -36.27 15.49
CA LEU A 330 -16.42 -35.28 14.92
C LEU A 330 -15.42 -34.80 15.94
N SER A 331 -14.15 -34.75 15.56
CA SER A 331 -13.07 -34.27 16.43
C SER A 331 -11.88 -33.75 15.61
N GLY A 332 -11.09 -32.86 16.22
CA GLY A 332 -9.89 -32.31 15.60
C GLY A 332 -10.18 -31.38 14.42
N ASN A 333 -9.43 -31.49 13.35
CA ASN A 333 -9.55 -30.64 12.16
C ASN A 333 -10.40 -31.31 11.09
N ILE A 334 -11.47 -30.67 10.68
CA ILE A 334 -12.49 -31.20 9.75
C ILE A 334 -12.52 -30.37 8.47
N LEU A 335 -12.42 -31.03 7.33
CA LEU A 335 -12.64 -30.46 6.00
C LEU A 335 -13.88 -31.10 5.38
N VAL A 336 -14.86 -30.30 4.98
CA VAL A 336 -16.07 -30.73 4.29
C VAL A 336 -16.02 -30.22 2.86
N THR A 337 -15.88 -31.10 1.89
CA THR A 337 -15.90 -30.74 0.47
C THR A 337 -17.34 -30.78 -0.06
N ILE A 338 -17.78 -29.72 -0.69
CA ILE A 338 -19.15 -29.51 -1.14
C ILE A 338 -19.14 -29.27 -2.64
N SER A 339 -19.57 -30.24 -3.43
CA SER A 339 -19.64 -30.17 -4.89
C SER A 339 -21.08 -29.97 -5.45
N ALA A 340 -22.08 -30.06 -4.58
CA ALA A 340 -23.50 -29.87 -4.92
C ALA A 340 -24.22 -29.16 -3.77
N ASP A 341 -25.39 -28.61 -4.05
CA ASP A 341 -26.23 -27.95 -3.05
C ASP A 341 -26.52 -28.87 -1.87
N ALA A 342 -26.36 -28.34 -0.66
CA ALA A 342 -26.46 -29.10 0.58
C ALA A 342 -27.16 -28.31 1.70
N ASP A 343 -27.78 -29.02 2.64
CA ASP A 343 -28.48 -28.46 3.79
C ASP A 343 -27.94 -28.99 5.11
N LEU A 344 -27.32 -28.11 5.89
CA LEU A 344 -26.82 -28.36 7.24
C LEU A 344 -27.62 -27.60 8.30
N SER A 345 -28.77 -27.02 7.94
CA SER A 345 -29.58 -26.17 8.85
C SER A 345 -30.11 -26.90 10.08
N ASN A 346 -30.19 -28.23 10.06
CA ASN A 346 -30.57 -29.06 11.18
C ASN A 346 -29.42 -29.46 12.12
N LYS A 347 -28.18 -29.09 11.80
CA LYS A 347 -26.98 -29.39 12.57
C LYS A 347 -26.26 -28.08 12.92
N SER A 348 -26.71 -27.39 13.95
CA SER A 348 -26.21 -26.09 14.34
C SER A 348 -25.12 -26.14 15.42
N GLU A 349 -24.99 -27.26 16.14
CA GLU A 349 -24.10 -27.40 17.29
C GLU A 349 -22.88 -28.26 16.93
N ILE A 350 -21.76 -27.61 16.62
CA ILE A 350 -20.49 -28.28 16.34
C ILE A 350 -20.00 -28.94 17.62
N PRO A 351 -19.67 -30.26 17.61
CA PRO A 351 -19.18 -30.97 18.78
C PRO A 351 -17.95 -30.34 19.42
N ALA A 352 -17.85 -30.43 20.75
CA ALA A 352 -16.80 -29.80 21.54
C ALA A 352 -15.37 -30.30 21.21
N ALA A 353 -15.23 -31.48 20.62
CA ALA A 353 -13.93 -32.07 20.25
C ALA A 353 -13.39 -31.55 18.91
N VAL A 354 -14.16 -30.74 18.16
CA VAL A 354 -13.73 -30.15 16.90
C VAL A 354 -12.88 -28.92 17.18
N THR A 355 -11.66 -28.88 16.60
CA THR A 355 -10.71 -27.77 16.74
C THR A 355 -10.85 -26.77 15.59
N ASN A 356 -10.96 -27.28 14.36
CA ASN A 356 -11.18 -26.45 13.17
C ASN A 356 -12.21 -27.14 12.27
N ILE A 357 -13.06 -26.33 11.61
CA ILE A 357 -13.97 -26.85 10.58
C ILE A 357 -13.95 -25.93 9.37
N VAL A 358 -13.76 -26.53 8.20
CA VAL A 358 -13.70 -25.85 6.91
C VAL A 358 -14.77 -26.42 5.99
N PHE A 359 -15.65 -25.56 5.48
CA PHE A 359 -16.63 -25.87 4.44
C PHE A 359 -16.09 -25.35 3.12
N TRP A 360 -15.74 -26.25 2.23
CA TRP A 360 -15.03 -25.97 0.98
C TRP A 360 -15.91 -26.28 -0.23
N GLY A 361 -16.34 -25.23 -0.94
CA GLY A 361 -17.08 -25.37 -2.18
C GLY A 361 -16.18 -25.72 -3.35
N GLU A 362 -16.53 -26.77 -4.09
CA GLU A 362 -15.80 -27.23 -5.28
C GLU A 362 -16.47 -26.74 -6.56
N GLY A 363 -15.67 -26.57 -7.60
CA GLY A 363 -16.11 -26.17 -8.93
C GLY A 363 -16.10 -24.66 -9.18
N ALA A 364 -16.40 -24.30 -10.43
CA ALA A 364 -16.45 -22.91 -10.88
C ALA A 364 -17.70 -22.17 -10.40
N THR A 365 -18.80 -22.91 -10.17
CA THR A 365 -20.04 -22.38 -9.61
C THR A 365 -20.09 -22.70 -8.13
N GLN A 366 -20.33 -21.69 -7.30
CA GLN A 366 -20.49 -21.86 -5.86
C GLN A 366 -21.67 -22.78 -5.54
N PRO A 367 -21.46 -23.96 -4.95
CA PRO A 367 -22.55 -24.79 -4.48
C PRO A 367 -23.25 -24.10 -3.31
N LYS A 368 -24.56 -24.30 -3.21
CA LYS A 368 -25.32 -23.71 -2.11
C LYS A 368 -25.18 -24.54 -0.84
N LEU A 369 -24.87 -23.85 0.26
CA LEU A 369 -24.87 -24.42 1.60
C LEU A 369 -25.88 -23.68 2.49
N ALA A 370 -26.90 -24.37 2.95
CA ALA A 370 -27.80 -23.85 3.97
C ALA A 370 -27.28 -24.19 5.36
N VAL A 371 -27.03 -23.16 6.16
CA VAL A 371 -26.67 -23.27 7.59
C VAL A 371 -27.58 -22.39 8.43
N LYS A 372 -27.66 -22.63 9.73
CA LYS A 372 -28.58 -21.90 10.61
C LYS A 372 -27.98 -21.76 12.00
N ASN A 373 -27.71 -20.52 12.42
CA ASN A 373 -27.23 -20.20 13.78
C ASN A 373 -26.13 -21.16 14.28
N MET A 374 -25.14 -21.43 13.41
CA MET A 374 -24.07 -22.36 13.73
C MET A 374 -23.32 -21.90 14.98
N GLN A 375 -23.08 -22.79 15.90
CA GLN A 375 -22.37 -22.57 17.16
C GLN A 375 -21.51 -23.78 17.50
N THR A 376 -20.68 -23.67 18.54
CA THR A 376 -19.88 -24.78 19.04
C THR A 376 -20.27 -25.11 20.47
N LEU A 377 -20.09 -26.38 20.85
CA LEU A 377 -20.25 -26.85 22.22
C LEU A 377 -18.95 -26.73 23.05
N GLY A 378 -17.81 -26.40 22.42
CA GLY A 378 -16.50 -26.24 23.04
C GLY A 378 -15.75 -25.02 22.51
N ALA A 379 -14.45 -25.01 22.70
CA ALA A 379 -13.57 -24.01 22.11
C ALA A 379 -13.15 -24.47 20.69
N ILE A 380 -13.43 -23.64 19.70
CA ILE A 380 -13.01 -23.89 18.30
C ILE A 380 -12.09 -22.76 17.84
N ASP A 381 -10.95 -23.12 17.21
CA ASP A 381 -9.99 -22.15 16.73
C ASP A 381 -10.49 -21.46 15.46
N LYS A 382 -11.12 -22.22 14.55
CA LYS A 382 -11.58 -21.68 13.27
C LYS A 382 -12.83 -22.37 12.72
N ILE A 383 -13.77 -21.51 12.24
CA ILE A 383 -14.83 -21.89 11.30
C ILE A 383 -14.56 -21.16 10.00
N GLU A 384 -14.46 -21.90 8.91
CA GLU A 384 -14.15 -21.33 7.60
C GLU A 384 -15.17 -21.76 6.55
N PHE A 385 -15.55 -20.80 5.67
CA PHE A 385 -16.33 -21.03 4.46
C PHE A 385 -15.55 -20.52 3.27
N TYR A 386 -15.40 -21.35 2.27
CA TYR A 386 -14.70 -21.01 1.03
C TYR A 386 -15.50 -21.40 -0.20
N ASN A 387 -15.63 -20.48 -1.17
CA ASN A 387 -16.26 -20.68 -2.48
C ASN A 387 -17.70 -21.28 -2.40
N LEU A 388 -18.55 -20.73 -1.55
CA LEU A 388 -19.91 -21.22 -1.30
C LEU A 388 -20.96 -20.13 -1.51
N ASN A 389 -22.15 -20.54 -1.95
CA ASN A 389 -23.37 -19.74 -1.80
C ASN A 389 -24.01 -20.09 -0.45
N ILE A 390 -23.72 -19.33 0.60
CA ILE A 390 -24.30 -19.51 1.93
C ILE A 390 -25.66 -18.83 1.94
N SER A 391 -26.73 -19.61 1.78
CA SER A 391 -28.08 -19.07 1.58
C SER A 391 -29.13 -19.90 2.28
N ALA A 392 -29.90 -19.26 3.15
CA ALA A 392 -31.11 -19.87 3.71
C ALA A 392 -32.25 -18.84 3.79
N LEU A 393 -33.46 -19.27 3.55
CA LEU A 393 -34.65 -18.43 3.70
C LEU A 393 -35.07 -18.36 5.18
N SER A 394 -34.24 -17.80 6.03
CA SER A 394 -34.38 -17.83 7.47
C SER A 394 -34.19 -16.44 8.10
N ASN A 395 -34.89 -16.22 9.23
CA ASN A 395 -34.66 -15.05 10.10
C ASN A 395 -33.51 -15.30 11.09
N ASP A 396 -32.61 -16.19 10.74
CA ASP A 396 -31.46 -16.59 11.55
C ASP A 396 -30.16 -15.97 11.04
N CYS A 397 -29.08 -16.14 11.79
CA CYS A 397 -27.74 -15.80 11.36
C CYS A 397 -27.02 -17.03 10.80
N VAL A 398 -25.93 -16.81 10.07
CA VAL A 398 -25.06 -17.92 9.64
C VAL A 398 -24.42 -18.55 10.88
N ILE A 399 -23.79 -17.74 11.72
CA ILE A 399 -23.15 -18.16 12.96
C ILE A 399 -23.73 -17.36 14.12
N ALA A 400 -24.12 -18.07 15.18
CA ALA A 400 -24.71 -17.44 16.37
C ALA A 400 -24.35 -18.19 17.65
N PRO A 401 -23.09 -18.07 18.13
CA PRO A 401 -22.66 -18.72 19.37
C PRO A 401 -23.54 -18.30 20.56
N ASN A 402 -24.06 -19.26 21.29
CA ASN A 402 -25.01 -19.06 22.40
C ASN A 402 -24.81 -20.05 23.56
N THR A 403 -23.81 -20.93 23.48
CA THR A 403 -23.51 -21.93 24.52
C THR A 403 -22.53 -21.33 25.53
N GLU A 404 -22.86 -21.40 26.81
CA GLU A 404 -21.99 -20.94 27.89
C GLU A 404 -20.71 -21.78 27.93
N GLY A 405 -19.54 -21.10 28.09
CA GLY A 405 -18.23 -21.73 28.10
C GLY A 405 -17.68 -22.15 26.73
N SER A 406 -18.45 -21.96 25.66
CA SER A 406 -17.96 -22.15 24.31
C SER A 406 -17.26 -20.91 23.76
N SER A 407 -16.37 -21.09 22.79
CA SER A 407 -15.72 -19.96 22.12
C SER A 407 -15.40 -20.29 20.66
N ILE A 408 -15.43 -19.26 19.82
CA ILE A 408 -14.94 -19.30 18.44
C ILE A 408 -13.86 -18.23 18.32
N ALA A 409 -12.62 -18.62 18.02
CA ALA A 409 -11.53 -17.66 17.93
C ALA A 409 -11.52 -16.92 16.58
N ASN A 410 -11.75 -17.64 15.48
CA ASN A 410 -11.70 -17.08 14.13
C ASN A 410 -12.88 -17.57 13.28
N ILE A 411 -13.49 -16.66 12.53
CA ILE A 411 -14.42 -16.95 11.45
C ILE A 411 -13.83 -16.38 10.16
N GLU A 412 -13.63 -17.20 9.17
CA GLU A 412 -13.13 -16.84 7.85
C GLU A 412 -14.20 -17.16 6.78
N ILE A 413 -14.54 -16.18 5.96
CA ILE A 413 -15.48 -16.35 4.84
C ILE A 413 -14.81 -15.73 3.62
N THR A 414 -14.44 -16.56 2.65
CA THR A 414 -13.66 -16.14 1.49
C THR A 414 -14.32 -16.61 0.20
N SER A 415 -14.35 -15.75 -0.80
CA SER A 415 -14.90 -16.01 -2.14
C SER A 415 -16.33 -16.59 -2.07
N CYS A 416 -17.18 -16.09 -1.16
CA CYS A 416 -18.53 -16.59 -0.93
C CYS A 416 -19.62 -15.60 -1.33
N THR A 417 -20.79 -16.14 -1.68
CA THR A 417 -22.04 -15.37 -1.70
C THR A 417 -22.80 -15.64 -0.41
N ILE A 418 -23.21 -14.60 0.32
CA ILE A 418 -24.00 -14.72 1.56
C ILE A 418 -25.31 -13.98 1.35
N GLU A 419 -26.42 -14.70 1.45
CA GLU A 419 -27.71 -14.09 1.16
C GLU A 419 -28.89 -14.63 1.98
N ASN A 420 -29.92 -13.80 2.10
CA ASN A 420 -31.21 -14.17 2.70
C ASN A 420 -31.16 -14.49 4.21
N TYR A 421 -30.17 -13.99 4.91
CA TYR A 421 -30.03 -14.11 6.37
C TYR A 421 -30.48 -12.84 7.10
N ARG A 422 -30.78 -12.98 8.37
CA ARG A 422 -30.90 -11.84 9.30
C ARG A 422 -29.57 -11.12 9.49
N GLY A 423 -28.50 -11.90 9.62
CA GLY A 423 -27.14 -11.41 9.79
C GLY A 423 -26.13 -12.53 9.56
N ILE A 424 -24.84 -12.19 9.53
CA ILE A 424 -23.79 -13.18 9.37
C ILE A 424 -23.39 -13.73 10.75
N VAL A 425 -22.93 -12.89 11.65
CA VAL A 425 -22.52 -13.31 12.98
C VAL A 425 -23.33 -12.60 14.05
N ARG A 426 -23.85 -13.37 15.01
CA ARG A 426 -24.49 -12.85 16.22
C ARG A 426 -23.81 -13.37 17.46
N VAL A 427 -23.01 -12.53 18.13
CA VAL A 427 -22.38 -12.87 19.40
C VAL A 427 -23.30 -12.48 20.56
N ARG A 428 -23.69 -13.45 21.39
CA ARG A 428 -24.55 -13.21 22.54
C ARG A 428 -23.73 -13.04 23.84
N LYS A 429 -24.28 -12.28 24.77
CA LYS A 429 -23.64 -11.96 26.06
C LYS A 429 -23.28 -13.19 26.92
N VAL A 430 -23.94 -14.32 26.67
CA VAL A 430 -23.74 -15.58 27.42
C VAL A 430 -22.32 -16.12 27.29
N ASN A 431 -21.60 -15.77 26.22
CA ASN A 431 -20.26 -16.31 25.93
C ASN A 431 -19.10 -15.53 26.57
N GLY A 432 -19.39 -14.54 27.42
CA GLY A 432 -18.34 -13.72 28.05
C GLY A 432 -17.63 -12.80 27.03
N GLU A 433 -16.36 -12.46 27.32
CA GLU A 433 -15.53 -11.70 26.40
C GLU A 433 -15.14 -12.58 25.21
N SER A 434 -15.72 -12.30 24.05
CA SER A 434 -15.38 -13.03 22.83
C SER A 434 -14.03 -12.56 22.28
N SER A 435 -13.10 -13.51 22.09
CA SER A 435 -11.88 -13.29 21.32
C SER A 435 -12.09 -13.42 19.82
N LEU A 436 -13.34 -13.47 19.37
CA LEU A 436 -13.72 -13.67 17.99
C LEU A 436 -13.10 -12.66 17.04
N LYS A 437 -12.44 -13.16 16.02
CA LYS A 437 -12.04 -12.40 14.83
C LYS A 437 -12.89 -12.85 13.66
N LEU A 438 -13.51 -11.89 12.97
CA LEU A 438 -14.24 -12.13 11.75
C LEU A 438 -13.48 -11.55 10.57
N ASN A 439 -13.16 -12.38 9.59
CA ASN A 439 -12.59 -11.99 8.31
C ASN A 439 -13.54 -12.37 7.18
N ILE A 440 -13.93 -11.38 6.36
CA ILE A 440 -14.76 -11.58 5.16
C ILE A 440 -13.96 -10.98 4.00
N ASP A 441 -13.62 -11.82 3.04
CA ASP A 441 -12.80 -11.44 1.90
C ASP A 441 -13.38 -11.96 0.59
N ASP A 442 -13.33 -11.14 -0.48
CA ASP A 442 -13.82 -11.48 -1.81
C ASP A 442 -15.27 -12.05 -1.80
N CYS A 443 -16.18 -11.40 -1.08
CA CYS A 443 -17.52 -11.90 -0.87
C CYS A 443 -18.61 -11.01 -1.46
N ILE A 444 -19.72 -11.63 -1.88
CA ILE A 444 -20.96 -10.95 -2.24
C ILE A 444 -21.95 -11.10 -1.08
N ILE A 445 -22.38 -9.98 -0.50
CA ILE A 445 -23.37 -9.99 0.58
C ILE A 445 -24.62 -9.27 0.10
N ARG A 446 -25.76 -9.97 0.14
CA ARG A 446 -27.04 -9.41 -0.30
C ARG A 446 -28.24 -9.89 0.52
N ASN A 447 -29.31 -9.11 0.52
CA ASN A 447 -30.57 -9.43 1.18
C ASN A 447 -30.47 -9.76 2.68
N LEU A 448 -29.52 -9.12 3.40
CA LEU A 448 -29.46 -9.25 4.86
C LEU A 448 -30.60 -8.47 5.50
N GLY A 449 -31.23 -9.08 6.49
CA GLY A 449 -32.31 -8.48 7.27
C GLY A 449 -33.65 -8.39 6.57
N THR A 450 -33.80 -8.77 5.31
CA THR A 450 -35.03 -8.65 4.54
C THR A 450 -36.23 -9.43 5.15
N LYS A 451 -35.95 -10.49 5.89
CA LYS A 451 -36.96 -11.32 6.59
C LYS A 451 -36.95 -11.13 8.10
N SER A 452 -36.21 -10.16 8.60
CA SER A 452 -36.16 -9.87 10.04
C SER A 452 -37.45 -9.19 10.49
N THR A 453 -38.12 -9.77 11.48
CA THR A 453 -39.25 -9.15 12.18
C THR A 453 -38.80 -8.16 13.27
N SER A 454 -37.51 -8.01 13.49
CA SER A 454 -36.92 -7.11 14.47
C SER A 454 -35.92 -6.16 13.81
N ASN A 455 -35.63 -5.06 14.47
CA ASN A 455 -34.66 -4.05 14.00
C ASN A 455 -33.17 -4.49 14.13
N TYR A 456 -32.93 -5.74 14.54
CA TYR A 456 -31.61 -6.29 14.77
C TYR A 456 -31.17 -7.12 13.58
N TYR A 457 -30.45 -6.52 12.64
CA TYR A 457 -29.87 -7.18 11.48
C TYR A 457 -28.57 -6.48 11.08
N GLY A 458 -27.68 -7.21 10.43
CA GLY A 458 -26.40 -6.69 9.94
C GLY A 458 -25.34 -7.77 9.82
N ILE A 459 -24.16 -7.39 9.35
CA ILE A 459 -23.03 -8.31 9.20
C ILE A 459 -22.66 -8.88 10.58
N VAL A 460 -22.47 -8.03 11.57
CA VAL A 460 -22.21 -8.43 12.95
C VAL A 460 -23.23 -7.81 13.89
N GLN A 461 -23.82 -8.65 14.72
CA GLN A 461 -24.61 -8.25 15.86
C GLN A 461 -23.90 -8.74 17.12
N THR A 462 -23.68 -7.85 18.09
CA THR A 462 -23.04 -8.24 19.33
C THR A 462 -23.72 -7.64 20.54
N ASP A 463 -24.02 -8.52 21.49
CA ASP A 463 -24.35 -8.17 22.88
C ASP A 463 -23.11 -8.33 23.79
N GLY A 464 -21.96 -8.77 23.24
CA GLY A 464 -20.67 -9.00 23.86
C GLY A 464 -19.52 -8.37 23.07
N ALA A 465 -18.28 -8.59 23.51
CA ALA A 465 -17.10 -8.10 22.84
C ALA A 465 -16.73 -8.94 21.62
N VAL A 466 -16.32 -8.28 20.54
CA VAL A 466 -15.71 -8.88 19.35
C VAL A 466 -14.32 -8.26 19.19
N LYS A 467 -13.29 -9.07 19.04
CA LYS A 467 -11.90 -8.60 18.99
C LYS A 467 -11.58 -7.80 17.74
N SER A 468 -12.01 -8.27 16.58
CA SER A 468 -11.81 -7.57 15.31
C SER A 468 -12.84 -8.02 14.27
N VAL A 469 -13.17 -7.12 13.36
CA VAL A 469 -13.94 -7.38 12.14
C VAL A 469 -13.16 -6.80 11.00
N ILE A 470 -12.73 -7.63 10.07
CA ILE A 470 -12.01 -7.25 8.86
C ILE A 470 -12.88 -7.65 7.68
N ILE A 471 -13.16 -6.69 6.82
CA ILE A 471 -13.96 -6.90 5.60
C ILE A 471 -13.15 -6.32 4.45
N LEU A 472 -12.69 -7.18 3.56
CA LEU A 472 -11.90 -6.85 2.38
C LEU A 472 -12.65 -7.22 1.11
N SER A 473 -12.40 -6.51 0.02
CA SER A 473 -12.87 -6.85 -1.33
C SER A 473 -14.36 -7.22 -1.42
N LEU A 474 -15.22 -6.40 -0.79
CA LEU A 474 -16.68 -6.55 -0.94
C LEU A 474 -17.10 -6.02 -2.32
N ILE A 475 -17.45 -6.92 -3.24
CA ILE A 475 -17.78 -6.57 -4.62
C ILE A 475 -19.20 -6.01 -4.77
N HIS A 476 -20.15 -6.30 -3.90
CA HIS A 476 -21.50 -5.72 -3.96
C HIS A 476 -22.27 -5.77 -2.64
N ILE A 477 -22.75 -4.60 -2.22
CA ILE A 477 -23.95 -4.48 -1.38
C ILE A 477 -25.07 -4.02 -2.32
N SER A 478 -25.88 -4.92 -2.84
CA SER A 478 -27.06 -4.55 -3.60
C SER A 478 -28.22 -4.31 -2.64
N GLU A 479 -28.69 -3.07 -2.64
CA GLU A 479 -29.79 -2.42 -1.95
C GLU A 479 -29.45 -1.66 -0.66
N PRO A 480 -29.97 -0.42 -0.52
CA PRO A 480 -29.63 0.46 0.61
C PRO A 480 -30.44 0.05 1.84
N THR A 481 -30.04 -0.96 2.51
CA THR A 481 -30.47 -1.14 3.91
C THR A 481 -29.71 -0.10 4.73
N ARG A 482 -30.46 0.83 5.32
CA ARG A 482 -29.99 1.94 6.14
C ARG A 482 -28.79 1.51 7.00
N LEU A 483 -27.61 2.04 6.67
CA LEU A 483 -26.47 2.08 7.58
C LEU A 483 -26.90 2.82 8.85
N ARG A 484 -27.32 2.10 9.89
CA ARG A 484 -27.43 2.66 11.22
C ARG A 484 -26.09 2.53 11.91
N ARG A 485 -25.61 3.69 12.39
CA ARG A 485 -24.42 3.92 13.18
C ARG A 485 -24.05 2.72 14.05
N ILE A 486 -22.79 2.34 13.96
CA ILE A 486 -22.05 1.65 15.00
C ILE A 486 -21.95 2.66 16.17
N SER A 487 -22.65 2.39 17.25
CA SER A 487 -22.51 3.10 18.51
C SER A 487 -21.66 2.27 19.44
#